data_d284e94891c36188ae33c73a214b38d9
#
_entry.id   d284e94891c36188ae33c73a214b38d9
#
_cell.length_a   1.000
_cell.length_b   1.000
_cell.length_c   1.000
_cell.angle_alpha   90.00
_cell.angle_beta   90.00
_cell.angle_gamma   90.00
#
_symmetry.space_group_name_H-M   'P 1'
#
loop_
_entity.id
_entity.type
_entity.pdbx_description
1 polymer ?
#
loop_
_entity_poly.entity_id
_entity_poly.type
_entity_poly.pdbx_seq_one_letter_code
_entity_poly.pdbx_strand_id
1 'polypeptide(L)'
;MECSKEDWKLFRSKIPGWQEAYMERLNKEYIQILSSEGKASDKFWALEKRIYQDKRSPGVMIQLRKSEIPMQLLSMLRDGVIEWDDLNGFSPELQEVLSYLLGGRQKEE
;
A
#
# COMPACT_ATOMS: atom_id res chain seq x y z
N MET A 1 7.23 -17.78 -8.22
CA MET A 1 8.27 -17.77 -7.19
C MET A 1 7.67 -18.04 -5.82
N GLU A 2 8.31 -18.85 -5.04
CA GLU A 2 7.89 -19.09 -3.67
C GLU A 2 8.71 -18.22 -2.74
N CYS A 3 8.03 -17.49 -1.87
CA CYS A 3 8.75 -16.70 -0.89
C CYS A 3 9.07 -17.57 0.33
N SER A 4 10.07 -17.14 1.11
CA SER A 4 10.49 -17.86 2.30
C SER A 4 9.47 -17.73 3.42
N LYS A 5 9.58 -18.62 4.41
CA LYS A 5 8.75 -18.50 5.60
C LYS A 5 9.02 -17.19 6.33
N GLU A 6 10.28 -16.77 6.34
CA GLU A 6 10.66 -15.53 6.99
C GLU A 6 10.01 -14.33 6.31
N ASP A 7 10.00 -14.32 4.98
CA ASP A 7 9.35 -13.24 4.24
C ASP A 7 7.85 -13.20 4.52
N TRP A 8 7.22 -14.36 4.55
CA TRP A 8 5.79 -14.43 4.84
C TRP A 8 5.47 -13.91 6.23
N LYS A 9 6.30 -14.34 7.20
CA LYS A 9 6.10 -13.91 8.58
C LYS A 9 6.29 -12.39 8.71
N LEU A 10 7.34 -11.87 8.08
CA LEU A 10 7.60 -10.44 8.12
C LEU A 10 6.49 -9.65 7.45
N PHE A 11 6.03 -10.12 6.29
CA PHE A 11 4.94 -9.46 5.56
C PHE A 11 3.70 -9.33 6.44
N ARG A 12 3.28 -10.45 7.05
CA ARG A 12 2.11 -10.42 7.92
C ARG A 12 2.29 -9.48 9.10
N SER A 13 3.50 -9.39 9.62
CA SER A 13 3.75 -8.53 10.76
C SER A 13 3.76 -7.05 10.40
N LYS A 14 4.08 -6.72 9.14
CA LYS A 14 4.18 -5.32 8.71
C LYS A 14 2.85 -4.74 8.24
N ILE A 15 1.96 -5.58 7.73
CA ILE A 15 0.72 -5.12 7.11
C ILE A 15 -0.10 -4.19 8.01
N PRO A 16 -0.38 -4.53 9.28
CA PRO A 16 -1.23 -3.64 10.08
C PRO A 16 -0.66 -2.23 10.22
N GLY A 17 0.65 -2.12 10.44
CA GLY A 17 1.27 -0.80 10.57
C GLY A 17 1.27 -0.04 9.26
N TRP A 18 1.54 -0.72 8.16
CA TRP A 18 1.51 -0.08 6.84
C TRP A 18 0.13 0.46 6.51
N GLN A 19 -0.91 -0.32 6.79
CA GLN A 19 -2.28 0.11 6.51
C GLN A 19 -2.69 1.25 7.43
N GLU A 20 -2.28 1.17 8.68
CA GLU A 20 -2.59 2.24 9.63
C GLU A 20 -1.98 3.57 9.17
N ALA A 21 -0.72 3.54 8.75
CA ALA A 21 -0.04 4.74 8.26
C ALA A 21 -0.68 5.26 6.98
N TYR A 22 -1.06 4.37 6.09
CA TYR A 22 -1.68 4.77 4.83
C TYR A 22 -3.04 5.43 5.08
N MET A 23 -3.87 4.82 5.94
CA MET A 23 -5.18 5.37 6.23
C MET A 23 -5.07 6.71 6.98
N GLU A 24 -4.00 6.88 7.77
CA GLU A 24 -3.77 8.17 8.41
C GLU A 24 -3.56 9.25 7.36
N ARG A 25 -2.81 8.95 6.31
CA ARG A 25 -2.62 9.92 5.21
C ARG A 25 -3.92 10.19 4.47
N LEU A 26 -4.72 9.15 4.24
CA LEU A 26 -6.01 9.32 3.59
C LEU A 26 -6.93 10.20 4.42
N ASN A 27 -6.94 9.99 5.74
CA ASN A 27 -7.79 10.78 6.62
C ASN A 27 -7.46 12.28 6.55
N LYS A 28 -6.19 12.61 6.38
CA LYS A 28 -5.81 14.01 6.24
C LYS A 28 -6.38 14.62 4.95
N GLU A 29 -6.43 13.82 3.88
CA GLU A 29 -7.03 14.27 2.64
C GLU A 29 -8.54 14.41 2.79
N TYR A 30 -9.17 13.50 3.53
CA TYR A 30 -10.61 13.58 3.77
C TYR A 30 -10.97 14.83 4.56
N ILE A 31 -10.14 15.20 5.54
CA ILE A 31 -10.35 16.42 6.30
C ILE A 31 -10.34 17.62 5.37
N GLN A 32 -9.43 17.63 4.39
CA GLN A 32 -9.39 18.73 3.43
C GLN A 32 -10.65 18.79 2.59
N ILE A 33 -11.18 17.64 2.18
CA ILE A 33 -12.44 17.61 1.44
C ILE A 33 -13.56 18.23 2.27
N LEU A 34 -13.66 17.82 3.53
CA LEU A 34 -14.74 18.30 4.39
C LEU A 34 -14.55 19.76 4.80
N SER A 35 -13.32 20.24 4.81
CA SER A 35 -13.03 21.62 5.19
C SER A 35 -13.09 22.60 4.02
N SER A 36 -13.27 22.10 2.81
CA SER A 36 -13.30 22.95 1.63
C SER A 36 -14.59 23.76 1.58
N GLU A 37 -14.59 24.78 0.69
CA GLU A 37 -15.79 25.58 0.46
C GLU A 37 -16.79 24.78 -0.35
N GLY A 38 -18.08 25.03 -0.10
CA GLY A 38 -19.11 24.38 -0.88
C GLY A 38 -20.24 23.86 -0.03
N LYS A 39 -21.21 23.25 -0.70
CA LYS A 39 -22.39 22.72 -0.02
C LYS A 39 -22.05 21.47 0.77
N ALA A 40 -22.77 21.29 1.87
CA ALA A 40 -22.59 20.10 2.71
C ALA A 40 -22.80 18.82 1.90
N SER A 41 -23.81 18.80 1.04
CA SER A 41 -24.11 17.62 0.24
C SER A 41 -22.99 17.31 -0.74
N ASP A 42 -22.41 18.32 -1.37
CA ASP A 42 -21.31 18.09 -2.31
C ASP A 42 -20.11 17.47 -1.60
N LYS A 43 -19.82 17.94 -0.40
CA LYS A 43 -18.69 17.41 0.36
C LYS A 43 -18.96 16.01 0.85
N PHE A 44 -20.17 15.73 1.26
CA PHE A 44 -20.56 14.40 1.72
C PHE A 44 -20.36 13.37 0.62
N TRP A 45 -20.86 13.65 -0.57
CA TRP A 45 -20.77 12.70 -1.67
C TRP A 45 -19.36 12.62 -2.25
N ALA A 46 -18.59 13.72 -2.21
CA ALA A 46 -17.21 13.69 -2.62
C ALA A 46 -16.40 12.77 -1.70
N LEU A 47 -16.65 12.84 -0.39
CA LEU A 47 -15.98 11.97 0.56
C LEU A 47 -16.36 10.50 0.34
N GLU A 48 -17.66 10.26 0.15
CA GLU A 48 -18.13 8.88 -0.06
C GLU A 48 -17.46 8.28 -1.30
N LYS A 49 -17.36 9.06 -2.37
CA LYS A 49 -16.72 8.59 -3.59
C LYS A 49 -15.25 8.26 -3.36
N ARG A 50 -14.54 9.13 -2.62
CA ARG A 50 -13.13 8.91 -2.32
C ARG A 50 -12.95 7.65 -1.47
N ILE A 51 -13.78 7.46 -0.46
CA ILE A 51 -13.68 6.27 0.38
C ILE A 51 -13.95 5.01 -0.45
N TYR A 52 -14.95 5.07 -1.32
CA TYR A 52 -15.27 3.95 -2.18
C TYR A 52 -14.06 3.56 -3.05
N GLN A 53 -13.39 4.54 -3.62
CA GLN A 53 -12.21 4.31 -4.43
C GLN A 53 -11.04 3.80 -3.60
N ASP A 54 -10.82 4.41 -2.43
CA ASP A 54 -9.67 4.11 -1.60
C ASP A 54 -9.75 2.72 -0.97
N LYS A 55 -10.96 2.22 -0.74
CA LYS A 55 -11.12 0.87 -0.19
C LYS A 55 -10.56 -0.21 -1.11
N ARG A 56 -10.34 0.11 -2.37
CA ARG A 56 -9.80 -0.84 -3.34
C ARG A 56 -8.29 -0.95 -3.26
N SER A 57 -7.65 -0.06 -2.51
CA SER A 57 -6.21 -0.09 -2.35
C SER A 57 -5.80 -1.16 -1.33
N PRO A 58 -4.68 -1.86 -1.56
CA PRO A 58 -4.17 -2.79 -0.56
C PRO A 58 -3.76 -2.11 0.74
N GLY A 59 -3.62 -0.77 0.74
CA GLY A 59 -3.39 -0.01 1.97
C GLY A 59 -4.59 0.07 2.87
N VAL A 60 -5.78 -0.29 2.36
CA VAL A 60 -7.01 -0.30 3.13
C VAL A 60 -7.53 -1.72 3.31
N MET A 61 -7.60 -2.48 2.23
CA MET A 61 -8.11 -3.85 2.28
C MET A 61 -7.20 -4.76 1.47
N ILE A 62 -6.79 -5.86 2.06
CA ILE A 62 -5.96 -6.84 1.37
C ILE A 62 -6.25 -8.23 1.94
N GLN A 63 -6.26 -9.21 1.06
CA GLN A 63 -6.34 -10.61 1.47
C GLN A 63 -4.95 -11.20 1.30
N LEU A 64 -4.28 -11.45 2.42
CA LEU A 64 -2.90 -11.90 2.40
C LEU A 64 -2.79 -13.31 1.84
N ARG A 65 -1.89 -13.50 0.88
CA ARG A 65 -1.64 -14.79 0.26
C ARG A 65 -0.14 -14.97 0.09
N LYS A 66 0.37 -16.04 0.69
CA LYS A 66 1.80 -16.30 0.64
C LYS A 66 2.31 -16.42 -0.79
N SER A 67 1.56 -17.10 -1.65
CA SER A 67 1.96 -17.30 -3.04
C SER A 67 1.94 -16.02 -3.86
N GLU A 68 1.30 -14.96 -3.36
CA GLU A 68 1.15 -13.72 -4.10
C GLU A 68 1.93 -12.56 -3.49
N ILE A 69 2.84 -12.85 -2.56
CA ILE A 69 3.58 -11.77 -1.88
C ILE A 69 4.27 -10.82 -2.87
N PRO A 70 4.99 -11.31 -3.89
CA PRO A 70 5.66 -10.36 -4.79
C PRO A 70 4.67 -9.42 -5.46
N MET A 71 3.53 -9.93 -5.92
CA MET A 71 2.55 -9.09 -6.59
C MET A 71 1.84 -8.16 -5.61
N GLN A 72 1.60 -8.62 -4.39
CA GLN A 72 0.95 -7.78 -3.39
C GLN A 72 1.88 -6.65 -2.96
N LEU A 73 3.17 -6.93 -2.75
CA LEU A 73 4.14 -5.88 -2.44
C LEU A 73 4.29 -4.91 -3.61
N LEU A 74 4.30 -5.43 -4.83
CA LEU A 74 4.37 -4.58 -6.01
C LEU A 74 3.20 -3.61 -6.07
N SER A 75 2.00 -4.12 -5.79
CA SER A 75 0.79 -3.30 -5.76
C SER A 75 0.90 -2.20 -4.72
N MET A 76 1.43 -2.54 -3.54
CA MET A 76 1.60 -1.56 -2.47
C MET A 76 2.61 -0.49 -2.84
N LEU A 77 3.69 -0.88 -3.50
CA LEU A 77 4.68 0.09 -3.98
C LEU A 77 4.07 1.03 -5.01
N ARG A 78 3.30 0.48 -5.95
CA ARG A 78 2.70 1.29 -7.01
C ARG A 78 1.64 2.24 -6.48
N ASP A 79 0.90 1.82 -5.46
CA ASP A 79 -0.13 2.66 -4.84
C ASP A 79 0.43 3.66 -3.85
N GLY A 80 1.73 3.60 -3.57
CA GLY A 80 2.33 4.50 -2.61
C GLY A 80 2.00 4.15 -1.16
N VAL A 81 1.55 2.93 -0.90
CA VAL A 81 1.31 2.47 0.47
C VAL A 81 2.64 2.32 1.20
N ILE A 82 3.64 1.80 0.51
CA ILE A 82 4.99 1.63 1.04
C ILE A 82 5.99 2.18 0.04
N GLU A 83 7.21 2.40 0.53
CA GLU A 83 8.33 2.80 -0.30
C GLU A 83 9.36 1.68 -0.31
N TRP A 84 10.34 1.79 -1.19
CA TRP A 84 11.34 0.74 -1.33
C TRP A 84 12.05 0.46 0.00
N ASP A 85 12.30 1.51 0.78
CA ASP A 85 12.99 1.34 2.06
C ASP A 85 12.20 0.47 3.04
N ASP A 86 10.88 0.39 2.86
CA ASP A 86 10.06 -0.46 3.72
C ASP A 86 10.31 -1.94 3.48
N LEU A 87 11.03 -2.27 2.42
CA LEU A 87 11.36 -3.66 2.10
C LEU A 87 12.61 -4.15 2.80
N ASN A 88 13.26 -3.28 3.57
CA ASN A 88 14.41 -3.70 4.37
C ASN A 88 13.98 -4.81 5.33
N GLY A 89 14.77 -5.87 5.38
CA GLY A 89 14.44 -7.02 6.19
C GLY A 89 13.84 -8.18 5.41
N PHE A 90 13.30 -7.90 4.22
CA PHE A 90 12.88 -8.98 3.34
C PHE A 90 14.10 -9.59 2.66
N SER A 91 13.96 -10.83 2.21
CA SER A 91 15.09 -11.54 1.62
C SER A 91 15.61 -10.84 0.37
N PRO A 92 16.92 -10.98 0.09
CA PRO A 92 17.47 -10.43 -1.16
C PRO A 92 16.78 -10.99 -2.39
N GLU A 93 16.36 -12.25 -2.34
CA GLU A 93 15.68 -12.89 -3.47
C GLU A 93 14.37 -12.16 -3.77
N LEU A 94 13.60 -11.85 -2.73
CA LEU A 94 12.32 -11.16 -2.92
C LEU A 94 12.56 -9.74 -3.43
N GLN A 95 13.52 -9.03 -2.86
CA GLN A 95 13.83 -7.68 -3.31
C GLN A 95 14.28 -7.68 -4.77
N GLU A 96 15.02 -8.70 -5.18
CA GLU A 96 15.46 -8.80 -6.56
C GLU A 96 14.29 -9.01 -7.52
N VAL A 97 13.35 -9.87 -7.14
CA VAL A 97 12.14 -10.08 -7.94
C VAL A 97 11.37 -8.78 -8.10
N LEU A 98 11.20 -8.04 -6.99
CA LEU A 98 10.47 -6.78 -7.04
C LEU A 98 11.19 -5.74 -7.89
N SER A 99 12.51 -5.68 -7.77
CA SER A 99 13.30 -4.78 -8.59
C SER A 99 13.12 -5.07 -10.07
N TYR A 100 13.12 -6.35 -10.43
CA TYR A 100 12.91 -6.77 -11.80
C TYR A 100 11.51 -6.37 -12.28
N LEU A 101 10.50 -6.62 -11.46
CA LEU A 101 9.12 -6.30 -11.83
C LEU A 101 8.91 -4.79 -12.00
N LEU A 102 9.67 -3.97 -11.28
CA LEU A 102 9.62 -2.53 -11.41
C LEU A 102 10.50 -2.01 -12.55
N GLY A 103 11.14 -2.90 -13.30
CA GLY A 103 12.01 -2.51 -14.39
C GLY A 103 13.43 -2.20 -13.96
N GLY A 104 13.81 -2.57 -12.75
CA GLY A 104 15.16 -2.39 -12.24
C GLY A 104 15.50 -0.99 -11.79
N ARG A 105 14.58 -0.04 -11.86
CA ARG A 105 14.88 1.36 -11.60
C ARG A 105 15.23 1.64 -10.15
N GLN A 106 14.51 1.02 -9.23
CA GLN A 106 14.73 1.28 -7.82
C GLN A 106 16.11 0.86 -7.39
N LYS A 107 16.61 -0.22 -7.98
CA LYS A 107 17.88 -0.77 -7.59
C LYS A 107 19.05 0.07 -8.09
N GLU A 108 18.85 0.80 -9.17
CA GLU A 108 19.94 1.56 -9.80
C GLU A 108 20.19 2.88 -9.10
N GLU A 109 19.30 3.30 -8.26
CA GLU A 109 19.48 4.54 -7.54
C GLU A 109 20.15 4.32 -6.20
#